data_e56847f040a52fe59162cdd95d7c7e7e
#
_entry.id   e56847f040a52fe59162cdd95d7c7e7e
#
_cell.length_a   1.000
_cell.length_b   1.000
_cell.length_c   1.000
_cell.angle_alpha   90.00
_cell.angle_beta   90.00
_cell.angle_gamma   90.00
#
_symmetry.space_group_name_H-M   'P 1'
#
loop_
_entity.id
_entity.type
_entity.pdbx_description
1 polymer ?
#
loop_
_entity_poly.entity_id
_entity_poly.type
_entity_poly.pdbx_seq_one_letter_code
_entity_poly.pdbx_strand_id
1 'polypeptide(L)'
;MYRLLLALFLLTTTSLSARTLDSLMRAYGLVEVTSLAPRIRVELKYATRDNFIGANMYGSLRKAYLHPNLAHALARAQQALEREKPGYAFLIYDAARPQSVQRRMYQAVAGTPKKIYVAAPERGGRHNYGVAVDLTIVDAAGKPLDMGSPFDHFGEEAHLGDEGALVKKGVFAPEVPTNRALMKRLLGAEGLRPYDKEWWHYQERMSMPEVRKRYRLLDF
;
A
#
# COMPACT_ATOMS: atom_id res chain seq x y z
N MET A 1 43.28 54.91 26.46
CA MET A 1 43.11 53.47 26.63
C MET A 1 41.67 53.13 26.24
N TYR A 2 41.44 52.72 24.98
CA TYR A 2 40.11 52.29 24.49
C TYR A 2 40.04 50.76 24.56
N ARG A 3 39.11 50.20 25.37
CA ARG A 3 38.82 48.77 25.41
C ARG A 3 37.79 48.46 24.33
N LEU A 4 38.21 47.70 23.30
CA LEU A 4 37.34 47.17 22.27
C LEU A 4 36.63 45.94 22.86
N LEU A 5 35.30 46.00 23.04
CA LEU A 5 34.45 44.84 23.39
C LEU A 5 34.07 44.14 22.08
N LEU A 6 34.67 42.95 21.87
CA LEU A 6 34.28 42.06 20.79
C LEU A 6 33.03 41.29 21.23
N ALA A 7 31.89 41.63 20.64
CA ALA A 7 30.66 40.85 20.82
C ALA A 7 30.68 39.64 19.90
N LEU A 8 30.80 38.47 20.47
CA LEU A 8 30.77 37.18 19.74
C LEU A 8 29.28 36.83 19.49
N PHE A 9 28.81 37.02 18.25
CA PHE A 9 27.50 36.57 17.81
C PHE A 9 27.55 35.06 17.54
N LEU A 10 27.04 34.24 18.47
CA LEU A 10 26.79 32.82 18.20
C LEU A 10 25.57 32.70 17.25
N LEU A 11 25.84 32.46 15.99
CA LEU A 11 24.83 32.03 15.01
C LEU A 11 24.44 30.58 15.34
N THR A 12 23.35 30.38 16.06
CA THR A 12 22.71 29.07 16.19
C THR A 12 22.04 28.73 14.87
N THR A 13 22.70 27.94 14.04
CA THR A 13 22.12 27.33 12.85
C THR A 13 21.12 26.26 13.29
N THR A 14 19.83 26.59 13.39
CA THR A 14 18.78 25.61 13.51
C THR A 14 18.73 24.82 12.21
N SER A 15 19.31 23.63 12.20
CA SER A 15 19.18 22.68 11.11
C SER A 15 17.70 22.30 10.96
N LEU A 16 17.04 22.82 9.94
CA LEU A 16 15.69 22.44 9.58
C LEU A 16 15.76 21.03 8.98
N SER A 17 15.61 20.01 9.84
CA SER A 17 15.59 18.61 9.39
C SER A 17 14.42 18.44 8.40
N ALA A 18 14.73 18.03 7.17
CA ALA A 18 13.71 17.74 6.17
C ALA A 18 12.76 16.66 6.71
N ARG A 19 11.44 16.93 6.66
CA ARG A 19 10.43 15.97 7.12
C ARG A 19 10.49 14.71 6.27
N THR A 20 10.65 13.56 6.91
CA THR A 20 10.62 12.25 6.24
C THR A 20 9.18 11.89 5.85
N LEU A 21 9.01 10.98 4.87
CA LEU A 21 7.69 10.45 4.54
C LEU A 21 6.99 9.84 5.77
N ASP A 22 7.72 9.14 6.64
CA ASP A 22 7.21 8.63 7.92
C ASP A 22 6.58 9.74 8.78
N SER A 23 7.30 10.84 8.97
CA SER A 23 6.80 11.95 9.80
C SER A 23 5.60 12.65 9.17
N LEU A 24 5.55 12.75 7.84
CA LEU A 24 4.42 13.32 7.11
C LEU A 24 3.20 12.41 7.19
N MET A 25 3.33 11.09 6.99
CA MET A 25 2.24 10.12 7.14
C MET A 25 1.56 10.25 8.52
N ARG A 26 2.36 10.30 9.60
CA ARG A 26 1.84 10.48 10.96
C ARG A 26 1.18 11.84 11.15
N ALA A 27 1.75 12.92 10.63
CA ALA A 27 1.19 14.27 10.70
C ALA A 27 -0.15 14.39 9.96
N TYR A 28 -0.39 13.54 8.97
CA TYR A 28 -1.68 13.41 8.27
C TYR A 28 -2.69 12.48 8.98
N GLY A 29 -2.36 12.00 10.18
CA GLY A 29 -3.24 11.17 10.98
C GLY A 29 -3.32 9.71 10.53
N LEU A 30 -2.38 9.26 9.70
CA LEU A 30 -2.29 7.87 9.30
C LEU A 30 -1.65 7.02 10.40
N VAL A 31 -2.07 5.78 10.49
CA VAL A 31 -1.59 4.80 11.47
C VAL A 31 -0.64 3.83 10.78
N GLU A 32 0.50 3.57 11.40
CA GLU A 32 1.40 2.49 11.01
C GLU A 32 0.74 1.14 11.30
N VAL A 33 0.52 0.33 10.28
CA VAL A 33 -0.29 -0.90 10.39
C VAL A 33 0.31 -1.90 11.38
N THR A 34 1.63 -2.06 11.38
CA THR A 34 2.31 -3.01 12.26
C THR A 34 2.27 -2.61 13.74
N SER A 35 1.95 -1.34 14.06
CA SER A 35 1.72 -0.93 15.45
C SER A 35 0.40 -1.48 16.02
N LEU A 36 -0.59 -1.76 15.16
CA LEU A 36 -1.87 -2.36 15.55
C LEU A 36 -1.87 -3.90 15.41
N ALA A 37 -1.15 -4.41 14.44
CA ALA A 37 -1.09 -5.83 14.12
C ALA A 37 0.38 -6.24 13.80
N PRO A 38 1.20 -6.52 14.82
CA PRO A 38 2.64 -6.81 14.63
C PRO A 38 2.92 -8.07 13.79
N ARG A 39 1.93 -8.93 13.61
CA ARG A 39 2.04 -10.12 12.74
C ARG A 39 1.96 -9.80 11.25
N ILE A 40 1.34 -8.69 10.87
CA ILE A 40 1.31 -8.24 9.48
C ILE A 40 2.75 -7.92 9.04
N ARG A 41 3.12 -8.44 7.87
CA ARG A 41 4.42 -8.17 7.25
C ARG A 41 4.31 -7.04 6.25
N VAL A 42 5.41 -6.34 6.03
CA VAL A 42 5.47 -5.21 5.09
C VAL A 42 6.68 -5.35 4.18
N GLU A 43 6.42 -5.37 2.88
CA GLU A 43 7.41 -5.36 1.81
C GLU A 43 6.95 -4.37 0.74
N LEU A 44 7.08 -3.07 1.02
CA LEU A 44 6.64 -2.05 0.07
C LEU A 44 7.40 -2.19 -1.25
N LYS A 45 6.75 -2.73 -2.27
CA LYS A 45 7.35 -2.99 -3.59
C LYS A 45 7.88 -1.71 -4.22
N TYR A 46 7.15 -0.60 -4.08
CA TYR A 46 7.60 0.71 -4.58
C TYR A 46 8.72 1.37 -3.75
N ALA A 47 9.13 0.77 -2.63
CA ALA A 47 10.34 1.14 -1.90
C ALA A 47 11.59 0.40 -2.38
N THR A 48 11.48 -0.43 -3.39
CA THR A 48 12.55 -1.21 -4.02
C THR A 48 12.53 -0.98 -5.54
N ARG A 49 13.30 -1.75 -6.29
CA ARG A 49 13.22 -1.84 -7.75
C ARG A 49 12.33 -2.98 -8.25
N ASP A 50 11.84 -3.83 -7.34
CA ASP A 50 10.96 -4.95 -7.64
C ASP A 50 9.51 -4.45 -7.75
N ASN A 51 9.24 -3.70 -8.81
CA ASN A 51 7.94 -3.18 -9.21
C ASN A 51 7.94 -2.86 -10.72
N PHE A 52 6.76 -2.61 -11.30
CA PHE A 52 6.64 -2.41 -12.75
C PHE A 52 7.34 -1.16 -13.29
N ILE A 53 7.73 -0.22 -12.43
CA ILE A 53 8.47 1.00 -12.80
C ILE A 53 9.98 0.71 -12.85
N GLY A 54 10.47 -0.27 -12.07
CA GLY A 54 11.88 -0.62 -11.95
C GLY A 54 12.71 0.35 -11.10
N ALA A 55 12.04 1.20 -10.27
CA ALA A 55 12.70 2.22 -9.48
C ALA A 55 12.09 2.36 -8.07
N ASN A 56 12.92 2.78 -7.11
CA ASN A 56 12.45 3.12 -5.76
C ASN A 56 11.70 4.46 -5.77
N MET A 57 10.39 4.41 -5.52
CA MET A 57 9.50 5.57 -5.47
C MET A 57 9.31 6.13 -4.05
N TYR A 58 9.55 5.33 -3.01
CA TYR A 58 9.30 5.69 -1.62
C TYR A 58 10.55 6.16 -0.85
N GLY A 59 11.74 6.14 -1.48
CA GLY A 59 13.00 6.51 -0.82
C GLY A 59 13.31 5.59 0.37
N SER A 60 13.40 6.14 1.57
CA SER A 60 13.69 5.41 2.80
C SER A 60 12.45 4.84 3.51
N LEU A 61 11.23 5.16 3.07
CA LEU A 61 10.01 4.62 3.68
C LEU A 61 9.98 3.09 3.58
N ARG A 62 9.77 2.41 4.71
CA ARG A 62 9.64 0.94 4.80
C ARG A 62 8.41 0.49 5.58
N LYS A 63 7.62 1.44 6.08
CA LYS A 63 6.44 1.21 6.92
C LYS A 63 5.18 1.45 6.12
N ALA A 64 4.18 0.60 6.32
CA ALA A 64 2.86 0.75 5.72
C ALA A 64 1.97 1.61 6.61
N TYR A 65 1.43 2.68 6.05
CA TYR A 65 0.51 3.60 6.71
C TYR A 65 -0.86 3.53 6.05
N LEU A 66 -1.92 3.54 6.85
CA LEU A 66 -3.30 3.57 6.37
C LEU A 66 -4.12 4.55 7.21
N HIS A 67 -5.25 4.99 6.67
CA HIS A 67 -6.26 5.68 7.46
C HIS A 67 -6.71 4.78 8.63
N PRO A 68 -6.96 5.32 9.86
CA PRO A 68 -7.28 4.52 11.04
C PRO A 68 -8.35 3.45 10.82
N ASN A 69 -9.45 3.79 10.14
CA ASN A 69 -10.55 2.84 9.87
C ASN A 69 -10.05 1.60 9.12
N LEU A 70 -9.28 1.80 8.05
CA LEU A 70 -8.77 0.70 7.24
C LEU A 70 -7.68 -0.09 7.99
N ALA A 71 -6.82 0.60 8.75
CA ALA A 71 -5.79 -0.04 9.57
C ALA A 71 -6.39 -0.96 10.63
N HIS A 72 -7.44 -0.52 11.33
CA HIS A 72 -8.16 -1.34 12.30
C HIS A 72 -8.91 -2.50 11.66
N ALA A 73 -9.55 -2.30 10.51
CA ALA A 73 -10.20 -3.38 9.76
C ALA A 73 -9.19 -4.45 9.35
N LEU A 74 -8.02 -4.05 8.83
CA LEU A 74 -6.96 -4.97 8.46
C LEU A 74 -6.39 -5.73 9.67
N ALA A 75 -6.25 -5.07 10.82
CA ALA A 75 -5.81 -5.72 12.06
C ALA A 75 -6.80 -6.80 12.51
N ARG A 76 -8.12 -6.56 12.43
CA ARG A 76 -9.14 -7.61 12.73
C ARG A 76 -9.12 -8.74 11.72
N ALA A 77 -8.94 -8.44 10.44
CA ALA A 77 -8.78 -9.46 9.40
C ALA A 77 -7.55 -10.35 9.66
N GLN A 78 -6.42 -9.75 10.11
CA GLN A 78 -5.23 -10.51 10.51
C GLN A 78 -5.52 -11.45 11.68
N GLN A 79 -6.24 -11.00 12.70
CA GLN A 79 -6.63 -11.85 13.82
C GLN A 79 -7.53 -13.02 13.37
N ALA A 80 -8.43 -12.79 12.42
CA ALA A 80 -9.28 -13.82 11.86
C ALA A 80 -8.46 -14.83 11.04
N LEU A 81 -7.51 -14.36 10.24
CA LEU A 81 -6.58 -15.21 9.49
C LEU A 81 -5.77 -16.10 10.44
N GLU A 82 -5.23 -15.55 11.51
CA GLU A 82 -4.41 -16.30 12.47
C GLU A 82 -5.21 -17.36 13.24
N ARG A 83 -6.48 -17.10 13.56
CA ARG A 83 -7.37 -18.11 14.17
C ARG A 83 -7.67 -19.27 13.23
N GLU A 84 -7.83 -19.01 11.94
CA GLU A 84 -8.15 -20.01 10.93
C GLU A 84 -6.92 -20.78 10.42
N LYS A 85 -5.82 -20.06 10.28
CA LYS A 85 -4.54 -20.54 9.76
C LYS A 85 -3.39 -20.09 10.67
N PRO A 86 -3.13 -20.79 11.78
CA PRO A 86 -2.05 -20.41 12.70
C PRO A 86 -0.70 -20.22 11.99
N GLY A 87 -0.03 -19.11 12.27
CA GLY A 87 1.24 -18.76 11.66
C GLY A 87 1.15 -18.00 10.32
N TYR A 88 -0.02 -17.94 9.69
CA TYR A 88 -0.21 -17.17 8.46
C TYR A 88 -0.32 -15.66 8.77
N ALA A 89 0.08 -14.84 7.80
CA ALA A 89 0.01 -13.39 7.94
C ALA A 89 -0.32 -12.72 6.61
N PHE A 90 -0.92 -11.54 6.69
CA PHE A 90 -0.94 -10.65 5.53
C PHE A 90 0.45 -10.06 5.31
N LEU A 91 0.81 -9.88 4.03
CA LEU A 91 2.01 -9.21 3.57
C LEU A 91 1.60 -8.01 2.69
N ILE A 92 1.89 -6.80 3.14
CA ILE A 92 1.53 -5.56 2.44
C ILE A 92 2.59 -5.23 1.40
N TYR A 93 2.16 -5.00 0.16
CA TYR A 93 2.97 -4.59 -0.99
C TYR A 93 2.89 -3.08 -1.25
N ASP A 94 1.72 -2.45 -0.99
CA ASP A 94 1.54 -1.00 -1.04
C ASP A 94 0.40 -0.56 -0.11
N ALA A 95 0.44 0.71 0.35
CA ALA A 95 -0.52 1.28 1.27
C ALA A 95 -0.82 2.75 0.96
N ALA A 96 -0.82 3.64 1.94
CA ALA A 96 -0.96 5.07 1.69
C ALA A 96 0.18 5.59 0.81
N ARG A 97 -0.18 6.24 -0.31
CA ARG A 97 0.76 6.73 -1.32
C ARG A 97 0.63 8.25 -1.45
N PRO A 98 1.68 9.03 -1.09
CA PRO A 98 1.66 10.48 -1.26
C PRO A 98 1.51 10.91 -2.72
N GLN A 99 0.96 12.08 -2.94
CA GLN A 99 0.81 12.66 -4.28
C GLN A 99 2.16 12.91 -4.97
N SER A 100 3.21 13.22 -4.21
CA SER A 100 4.56 13.34 -4.77
C SER A 100 5.05 12.03 -5.38
N VAL A 101 4.74 10.90 -4.75
CA VAL A 101 5.04 9.54 -5.26
C VAL A 101 4.16 9.24 -6.47
N GLN A 102 2.85 9.50 -6.39
CA GLN A 102 1.91 9.29 -7.50
C GLN A 102 2.33 10.05 -8.76
N ARG A 103 2.74 11.32 -8.62
CA ARG A 103 3.26 12.12 -9.75
C ARG A 103 4.49 11.51 -10.39
N ARG A 104 5.46 11.06 -9.58
CA ARG A 104 6.66 10.38 -10.10
C ARG A 104 6.33 9.08 -10.83
N MET A 105 5.42 8.27 -10.28
CA MET A 105 4.96 7.04 -10.93
C MET A 105 4.29 7.34 -12.27
N TYR A 106 3.39 8.32 -12.31
CA TYR A 106 2.70 8.73 -13.54
C TYR A 106 3.66 9.25 -14.60
N GLN A 107 4.65 10.05 -14.20
CA GLN A 107 5.72 10.55 -15.10
C GLN A 107 6.59 9.42 -15.64
N ALA A 108 6.94 8.43 -14.79
CA ALA A 108 7.77 7.29 -15.18
C ALA A 108 7.11 6.42 -16.26
N VAL A 109 5.78 6.40 -16.33
CA VAL A 109 5.02 5.64 -17.34
C VAL A 109 4.46 6.53 -18.48
N ALA A 110 4.74 7.83 -18.44
CA ALA A 110 4.30 8.75 -19.50
C ALA A 110 4.82 8.28 -20.88
N GLY A 111 3.92 8.25 -21.87
CA GLY A 111 4.26 7.78 -23.21
C GLY A 111 4.37 6.25 -23.36
N THR A 112 4.10 5.46 -22.33
CA THR A 112 4.05 4.00 -22.40
C THR A 112 2.61 3.48 -22.28
N PRO A 113 2.32 2.24 -22.75
CA PRO A 113 1.02 1.59 -22.54
C PRO A 113 0.67 1.42 -21.06
N LYS A 114 1.65 1.38 -20.16
CA LYS A 114 1.46 1.24 -18.71
C LYS A 114 0.76 2.44 -18.06
N LYS A 115 0.68 3.59 -18.75
CA LYS A 115 0.02 4.81 -18.22
C LYS A 115 -1.43 4.57 -17.80
N ILE A 116 -2.15 3.65 -18.46
CA ILE A 116 -3.56 3.35 -18.13
C ILE A 116 -3.73 2.72 -16.74
N TYR A 117 -2.67 2.12 -16.18
CA TYR A 117 -2.69 1.48 -14.86
C TYR A 117 -2.31 2.43 -13.71
N VAL A 118 -1.89 3.64 -14.02
CA VAL A 118 -1.50 4.62 -13.00
C VAL A 118 -2.50 5.76 -12.98
N ALA A 119 -3.21 5.92 -11.86
CA ALA A 119 -4.18 7.01 -11.70
C ALA A 119 -3.52 8.37 -11.94
N ALA A 120 -4.24 9.24 -12.67
CA ALA A 120 -3.78 10.61 -12.91
C ALA A 120 -3.63 11.37 -11.57
N PRO A 121 -2.48 12.02 -11.34
CA PRO A 121 -2.18 12.60 -10.02
C PRO A 121 -3.12 13.73 -9.61
N GLU A 122 -3.70 14.48 -10.56
CA GLU A 122 -4.58 15.61 -10.27
C GLU A 122 -5.80 15.23 -9.45
N ARG A 123 -6.31 14.00 -9.64
CA ARG A 123 -7.49 13.48 -8.94
C ARG A 123 -7.15 12.52 -7.81
N GLY A 124 -5.98 11.92 -7.85
CA GLY A 124 -5.56 10.86 -6.94
C GLY A 124 -6.43 9.60 -7.00
N GLY A 125 -5.83 8.46 -6.69
CA GLY A 125 -6.50 7.19 -6.43
C GLY A 125 -6.74 6.98 -4.93
N ARG A 126 -7.29 5.84 -4.56
CA ARG A 126 -7.61 5.50 -3.16
C ARG A 126 -6.39 5.43 -2.25
N HIS A 127 -5.25 4.96 -2.74
CA HIS A 127 -3.97 4.99 -2.02
C HIS A 127 -3.57 6.40 -1.61
N ASN A 128 -3.91 7.41 -2.41
CA ASN A 128 -3.59 8.81 -2.11
C ASN A 128 -4.45 9.43 -1.00
N TYR A 129 -5.40 8.66 -0.46
CA TYR A 129 -6.20 9.00 0.71
C TYR A 129 -5.98 8.02 1.87
N GLY A 130 -5.08 7.04 1.71
CA GLY A 130 -4.82 6.01 2.71
C GLY A 130 -5.97 5.03 2.94
N VAL A 131 -6.87 4.86 1.96
CA VAL A 131 -8.09 4.03 2.05
C VAL A 131 -8.07 2.83 1.08
N ALA A 132 -6.89 2.45 0.64
CA ALA A 132 -6.63 1.21 -0.10
C ALA A 132 -5.29 0.60 0.33
N VAL A 133 -5.18 -0.70 0.14
CA VAL A 133 -4.01 -1.51 0.44
C VAL A 133 -3.85 -2.60 -0.61
N ASP A 134 -2.60 -2.81 -1.05
CA ASP A 134 -2.21 -3.92 -1.90
C ASP A 134 -1.48 -4.95 -1.04
N LEU A 135 -1.94 -6.20 -1.05
CA LEU A 135 -1.43 -7.22 -0.15
C LEU A 135 -1.61 -8.63 -0.70
N THR A 136 -0.93 -9.57 -0.05
CA THR A 136 -1.13 -11.01 -0.21
C THR A 136 -1.20 -11.69 1.16
N ILE A 137 -1.31 -13.03 1.17
CA ILE A 137 -1.16 -13.86 2.37
C ILE A 137 0.16 -14.63 2.25
N VAL A 138 0.91 -14.70 3.35
CA VAL A 138 2.05 -15.61 3.50
C VAL A 138 1.71 -16.73 4.47
N ASP A 139 2.27 -17.91 4.21
CA ASP A 139 2.14 -19.08 5.09
C ASP A 139 3.02 -18.95 6.36
N ALA A 140 3.00 -19.97 7.21
CA ALA A 140 3.79 -20.00 8.45
C ALA A 140 5.30 -19.96 8.22
N ALA A 141 5.79 -20.40 7.04
CA ALA A 141 7.19 -20.29 6.63
C ALA A 141 7.52 -18.90 6.07
N GLY A 142 6.51 -18.06 5.85
CA GLY A 142 6.64 -16.72 5.28
C GLY A 142 6.65 -16.68 3.75
N LYS A 143 6.31 -17.79 3.10
CA LYS A 143 6.19 -17.88 1.64
C LYS A 143 4.83 -17.32 1.21
N PRO A 144 4.77 -16.40 0.22
CA PRO A 144 3.50 -15.94 -0.35
C PRO A 144 2.71 -17.11 -0.94
N LEU A 145 1.39 -17.13 -0.69
CA LEU A 145 0.49 -18.07 -1.33
C LEU A 145 0.44 -17.78 -2.84
N ASP A 146 0.28 -18.83 -3.63
CA ASP A 146 0.08 -18.67 -5.06
C ASP A 146 -1.28 -17.99 -5.32
N MET A 147 -1.25 -16.82 -5.95
CA MET A 147 -2.41 -16.04 -6.36
C MET A 147 -2.62 -16.04 -7.88
N GLY A 148 -1.89 -16.90 -8.63
CA GLY A 148 -2.03 -17.12 -10.06
C GLY A 148 -1.30 -16.11 -10.95
N SER A 149 -0.96 -14.94 -10.41
CA SER A 149 -0.11 -13.95 -11.09
C SER A 149 0.69 -13.14 -10.08
N PRO A 150 1.84 -12.58 -10.48
CA PRO A 150 2.59 -11.67 -9.62
C PRO A 150 1.81 -10.39 -9.31
N PHE A 151 2.25 -9.67 -8.28
CA PHE A 151 1.86 -8.28 -8.03
C PHE A 151 2.23 -7.40 -9.24
N ASP A 152 1.41 -6.40 -9.55
CA ASP A 152 1.57 -5.52 -10.73
C ASP A 152 1.50 -6.24 -12.08
N HIS A 153 0.90 -7.43 -12.13
CA HIS A 153 0.60 -8.08 -13.41
C HIS A 153 -0.56 -7.39 -14.12
N PHE A 154 -0.38 -7.03 -15.40
CA PHE A 154 -1.36 -6.27 -16.18
C PHE A 154 -2.15 -7.13 -17.20
N GLY A 155 -2.21 -8.43 -16.97
CA GLY A 155 -2.99 -9.38 -17.77
C GLY A 155 -4.29 -9.80 -17.07
N GLU A 156 -5.08 -10.60 -17.81
CA GLU A 156 -6.36 -11.14 -17.30
C GLU A 156 -6.16 -12.03 -16.07
N GLU A 157 -4.98 -12.61 -15.90
CA GLU A 157 -4.62 -13.43 -14.74
C GLU A 157 -4.63 -12.63 -13.42
N ALA A 158 -4.55 -11.30 -13.47
CA ALA A 158 -4.73 -10.45 -12.30
C ALA A 158 -6.21 -10.26 -11.91
N HIS A 159 -7.14 -10.48 -12.85
CA HIS A 159 -8.56 -10.22 -12.64
C HIS A 159 -9.20 -11.25 -11.72
N LEU A 160 -10.25 -10.83 -11.03
CA LEU A 160 -11.10 -11.68 -10.18
C LEU A 160 -12.34 -12.14 -10.96
N GLY A 161 -12.78 -13.37 -10.68
CA GLY A 161 -14.04 -13.91 -11.20
C GLY A 161 -13.90 -15.09 -12.15
N ASP A 162 -12.77 -15.24 -12.83
CA ASP A 162 -12.54 -16.29 -13.84
C ASP A 162 -11.55 -17.38 -13.38
N GLU A 163 -11.24 -17.43 -12.07
CA GLU A 163 -10.22 -18.33 -11.53
C GLU A 163 -10.48 -19.80 -11.91
N GLY A 164 -11.73 -20.25 -11.81
CA GLY A 164 -12.10 -21.62 -12.15
C GLY A 164 -11.92 -21.96 -13.64
N ALA A 165 -12.15 -21.00 -14.53
CA ALA A 165 -11.90 -21.17 -15.96
C ALA A 165 -10.42 -21.24 -16.27
N LEU A 166 -9.60 -20.43 -15.58
CA LEU A 166 -8.14 -20.40 -15.73
C LEU A 166 -7.50 -21.69 -15.20
N VAL A 167 -8.03 -22.28 -14.12
CA VAL A 167 -7.63 -23.63 -13.66
C VAL A 167 -7.94 -24.68 -14.70
N LYS A 168 -9.15 -24.69 -15.28
CA LYS A 168 -9.53 -25.66 -16.33
C LYS A 168 -8.66 -25.55 -17.58
N LYS A 169 -8.15 -24.36 -17.90
CA LYS A 169 -7.22 -24.11 -19.00
C LYS A 169 -5.77 -24.46 -18.67
N GLY A 170 -5.47 -24.87 -17.43
CA GLY A 170 -4.11 -25.14 -16.98
C GLY A 170 -3.24 -23.88 -16.79
N VAL A 171 -3.86 -22.69 -16.76
CA VAL A 171 -3.16 -21.41 -16.51
C VAL A 171 -2.89 -21.21 -15.03
N PHE A 172 -3.88 -21.55 -14.18
CA PHE A 172 -3.75 -21.49 -12.72
C PHE A 172 -3.59 -22.88 -12.10
N ALA A 173 -2.80 -22.93 -11.04
CA ALA A 173 -2.76 -24.06 -10.13
C ALA A 173 -4.11 -24.21 -9.39
N PRO A 174 -4.51 -25.42 -8.99
CA PRO A 174 -5.81 -25.68 -8.36
C PRO A 174 -6.08 -24.93 -7.05
N GLU A 175 -5.04 -24.53 -6.33
CA GLU A 175 -5.12 -23.78 -5.06
C GLU A 175 -5.41 -22.29 -5.23
N VAL A 176 -5.16 -21.68 -6.39
CA VAL A 176 -5.32 -20.24 -6.62
C VAL A 176 -6.73 -19.72 -6.29
N PRO A 177 -7.83 -20.37 -6.75
CA PRO A 177 -9.18 -19.94 -6.39
C PRO A 177 -9.43 -19.94 -4.88
N THR A 178 -8.91 -20.94 -4.17
CA THR A 178 -9.05 -21.06 -2.72
C THR A 178 -8.27 -19.98 -1.98
N ASN A 179 -7.05 -19.69 -2.41
CA ASN A 179 -6.20 -18.64 -1.83
C ASN A 179 -6.81 -17.25 -1.99
N ARG A 180 -7.30 -16.93 -3.19
CA ARG A 180 -8.01 -15.67 -3.46
C ARG A 180 -9.32 -15.57 -2.68
N ALA A 181 -10.09 -16.66 -2.60
CA ALA A 181 -11.35 -16.71 -1.85
C ALA A 181 -11.11 -16.49 -0.34
N LEU A 182 -10.05 -17.07 0.24
CA LEU A 182 -9.66 -16.85 1.63
C LEU A 182 -9.41 -15.37 1.90
N MET A 183 -8.60 -14.72 1.07
CA MET A 183 -8.29 -13.30 1.21
C MET A 183 -9.54 -12.43 1.07
N LYS A 184 -10.34 -12.66 0.02
CA LYS A 184 -11.58 -11.94 -0.25
C LYS A 184 -12.59 -12.07 0.89
N ARG A 185 -12.74 -13.26 1.47
CA ARG A 185 -13.65 -13.53 2.59
C ARG A 185 -13.22 -12.80 3.86
N LEU A 186 -11.94 -12.93 4.25
CA LEU A 186 -11.43 -12.34 5.48
C LEU A 186 -11.49 -10.80 5.44
N LEU A 187 -11.04 -10.20 4.35
CA LEU A 187 -11.07 -8.74 4.18
C LEU A 187 -12.50 -8.23 3.99
N GLY A 188 -13.34 -8.99 3.27
CA GLY A 188 -14.75 -8.69 3.05
C GLY A 188 -15.58 -8.65 4.33
N ALA A 189 -15.31 -9.54 5.29
CA ALA A 189 -15.93 -9.56 6.62
C ALA A 189 -15.65 -8.29 7.42
N GLU A 190 -14.52 -7.64 7.17
CA GLU A 190 -14.13 -6.38 7.80
C GLU A 190 -14.53 -5.12 6.98
N GLY A 191 -15.38 -5.28 5.98
CA GLY A 191 -15.94 -4.19 5.21
C GLY A 191 -15.08 -3.71 4.03
N LEU A 192 -14.00 -4.39 3.71
CA LEU A 192 -13.21 -4.10 2.51
C LEU A 192 -13.82 -4.77 1.28
N ARG A 193 -13.58 -4.19 0.12
CA ARG A 193 -13.90 -4.82 -1.17
C ARG A 193 -12.66 -4.89 -2.04
N PRO A 194 -12.51 -5.95 -2.85
CA PRO A 194 -11.48 -6.02 -3.87
C PRO A 194 -11.76 -5.02 -5.01
N TYR A 195 -10.73 -4.78 -5.83
CA TYR A 195 -10.86 -4.22 -7.16
C TYR A 195 -10.80 -5.36 -8.18
N ASP A 196 -11.81 -5.47 -9.04
CA ASP A 196 -12.01 -6.68 -9.87
C ASP A 196 -10.87 -6.96 -10.87
N LYS A 197 -10.04 -5.97 -11.19
CA LYS A 197 -8.91 -6.12 -12.11
C LYS A 197 -7.56 -6.40 -11.44
N GLU A 198 -7.53 -6.44 -10.10
CA GLU A 198 -6.30 -6.57 -9.32
C GLU A 198 -6.58 -7.41 -8.07
N TRP A 199 -6.18 -8.68 -8.07
CA TRP A 199 -6.45 -9.60 -6.96
C TRP A 199 -5.84 -9.13 -5.63
N TRP A 200 -4.79 -8.33 -5.68
CA TRP A 200 -4.09 -7.80 -4.50
C TRP A 200 -4.72 -6.54 -3.90
N HIS A 201 -5.53 -5.77 -4.68
CA HIS A 201 -6.04 -4.46 -4.28
C HIS A 201 -7.35 -4.57 -3.50
N TYR A 202 -7.33 -4.09 -2.25
CA TYR A 202 -8.50 -3.98 -1.38
C TYR A 202 -8.69 -2.57 -0.86
N GLN A 203 -9.95 -2.14 -0.71
CA GLN A 203 -10.30 -0.75 -0.44
C GLN A 203 -11.58 -0.65 0.38
N GLU A 204 -11.81 0.50 1.03
CA GLU A 204 -13.09 0.81 1.67
C GLU A 204 -14.25 0.81 0.67
N ARG A 205 -15.46 0.43 1.15
CA ARG A 205 -16.69 0.38 0.33
C ARG A 205 -17.31 1.76 0.18
N MET A 206 -16.56 2.69 -0.39
CA MET A 206 -17.03 4.05 -0.71
C MET A 206 -16.81 4.35 -2.18
N SER A 207 -17.62 5.23 -2.75
CA SER A 207 -17.36 5.83 -4.05
C SER A 207 -16.21 6.83 -3.96
N MET A 208 -15.52 7.15 -5.06
CA MET A 208 -14.46 8.16 -5.04
C MET A 208 -14.93 9.58 -4.67
N PRO A 209 -16.14 10.04 -5.06
CA PRO A 209 -16.69 11.28 -4.55
C PRO A 209 -16.81 11.31 -3.02
N GLU A 210 -17.27 10.22 -2.40
CA GLU A 210 -17.38 10.11 -0.93
C GLU A 210 -15.99 10.09 -0.26
N VAL A 211 -15.03 9.34 -0.84
CA VAL A 211 -13.64 9.35 -0.36
C VAL A 211 -13.08 10.77 -0.34
N ARG A 212 -13.21 11.52 -1.44
CA ARG A 212 -12.73 12.90 -1.54
C ARG A 212 -13.41 13.87 -0.57
N LYS A 213 -14.67 13.61 -0.23
CA LYS A 213 -15.42 14.42 0.75
C LYS A 213 -14.99 14.10 2.19
N ARG A 214 -14.66 12.84 2.47
CA ARG A 214 -14.42 12.34 3.83
C ARG A 214 -12.97 12.39 4.25
N TYR A 215 -12.05 12.17 3.33
CA TYR A 215 -10.62 11.98 3.62
C TYR A 215 -9.78 13.09 2.99
N ARG A 216 -8.73 13.46 3.70
CA ARG A 216 -7.73 14.41 3.20
C ARG A 216 -6.81 13.71 2.19
N LEU A 217 -6.60 14.37 1.06
CA LEU A 217 -5.58 13.96 0.09
C LEU A 217 -4.19 14.05 0.71
N LEU A 218 -3.35 13.06 0.49
CA LEU A 218 -1.94 13.04 0.94
C LEU A 218 -1.09 13.89 -0.03
N ASP A 219 -1.25 15.19 0.02
CA ASP A 219 -0.73 16.18 -0.95
C ASP A 219 0.74 16.60 -0.70
N PHE A 220 1.53 15.76 -0.06
CA PHE A 220 2.95 15.95 0.19
C PHE A 220 3.86 15.06 -0.68
#